data_2159c934ad57692b5709c9435513440d
#
_entry.id   2159c934ad57692b5709c9435513440d
#
_cell.length_a   1.000
_cell.length_b   1.000
_cell.length_c   1.000
_cell.angle_alpha   90.00
_cell.angle_beta   90.00
_cell.angle_gamma   90.00
#
_symmetry.space_group_name_H-M   'P 1'
#
loop_
_entity.id
_entity.type
_entity.pdbx_description
1 polymer ?
#
loop_
_entity_poly.entity_id
_entity_poly.type
_entity_poly.pdbx_seq_one_letter_code
_entity_poly.pdbx_strand_id
1 'polypeptide(L)'
;LNRQKTIPKNPNVAVYPPSMDINRVVEEELDKCVSFLPYCAKPLGENSCPLNNPSDGRKSQDCLKLNDKKCNVECSLGEMVDLLKENGFTSDRIFIIDSDSNLFPWLKQKKQEGYKYLMPGIGCPYGINYALDYIGKKMGFSGCMVFIEDYDPKDPKNGVCKSPSDYLNMEHGDKGKKTKITEESIQLMRKILDGSIG
;
A
#
# COMPACT_ATOMS: atom_id res chain seq x y z
N LEU A 1 -30.83 5.18 21.77
CA LEU A 1 -29.89 6.29 21.51
C LEU A 1 -28.74 5.76 20.65
N ASN A 2 -28.89 5.87 19.31
CA ASN A 2 -27.83 5.52 18.36
C ASN A 2 -26.69 6.53 18.52
N ARG A 3 -25.64 6.16 19.22
CA ARG A 3 -24.35 6.83 19.08
C ARG A 3 -23.82 6.47 17.69
N GLN A 4 -24.01 7.37 16.72
CA GLN A 4 -23.17 7.36 15.52
C GLN A 4 -21.72 7.45 16.01
N LYS A 5 -20.99 6.33 15.95
CA LYS A 5 -19.53 6.35 16.12
C LYS A 5 -18.99 7.21 14.97
N THR A 6 -18.61 8.45 15.28
CA THR A 6 -17.86 9.28 14.37
C THR A 6 -16.51 8.59 14.16
N ILE A 7 -16.30 8.05 12.96
CA ILE A 7 -15.00 7.52 12.56
C ILE A 7 -14.05 8.72 12.55
N PRO A 8 -12.96 8.71 13.32
CA PRO A 8 -12.00 9.79 13.29
C PRO A 8 -11.45 9.92 11.88
N LYS A 9 -11.59 11.08 11.27
CA LYS A 9 -11.01 11.35 9.96
C LYS A 9 -9.53 11.65 10.14
N ASN A 10 -8.68 10.63 10.04
CA ASN A 10 -7.26 10.84 9.92
C ASN A 10 -6.96 11.34 8.49
N PRO A 11 -6.34 12.52 8.31
CA PRO A 11 -6.08 13.09 6.97
C PRO A 11 -5.10 12.24 6.15
N ASN A 12 -4.34 11.35 6.79
CA ASN A 12 -3.35 10.49 6.14
C ASN A 12 -3.90 9.08 5.84
N VAL A 13 -5.19 8.87 6.02
CA VAL A 13 -5.85 7.58 5.79
C VAL A 13 -7.10 7.77 4.94
N ALA A 14 -7.21 6.99 3.88
CA ALA A 14 -8.42 6.89 3.08
C ALA A 14 -9.19 5.62 3.46
N VAL A 15 -10.52 5.73 3.62
CA VAL A 15 -11.40 4.63 3.99
C VAL A 15 -12.57 4.55 3.00
N TYR A 16 -12.84 3.35 2.50
CA TYR A 16 -13.99 3.10 1.64
C TYR A 16 -14.74 1.81 2.06
N PRO A 17 -16.06 1.84 2.20
CA PRO A 17 -16.87 3.06 2.29
C PRO A 17 -16.53 3.88 3.55
N PRO A 18 -16.84 5.16 3.60
CA PRO A 18 -16.52 6.00 4.76
C PRO A 18 -17.13 5.52 6.10
N SER A 19 -18.14 4.66 6.02
CA SER A 19 -18.80 4.04 7.18
C SER A 19 -18.14 2.76 7.66
N MET A 20 -17.07 2.28 7.02
CA MET A 20 -16.42 1.02 7.41
C MET A 20 -15.79 1.14 8.80
N ASP A 21 -16.09 0.18 9.67
CA ASP A 21 -15.44 0.03 10.96
C ASP A 21 -14.17 -0.80 10.80
N ILE A 22 -13.04 -0.10 10.71
CA ILE A 22 -11.72 -0.70 10.47
C ILE A 22 -11.36 -1.68 11.59
N ASN A 23 -11.56 -1.26 12.84
CA ASN A 23 -11.16 -2.05 14.00
C ASN A 23 -11.94 -3.36 14.07
N ARG A 24 -13.23 -3.31 13.75
CA ARG A 24 -14.06 -4.51 13.65
C ARG A 24 -13.58 -5.45 12.55
N VAL A 25 -13.21 -4.94 11.37
CA VAL A 25 -12.69 -5.77 10.27
C VAL A 25 -11.41 -6.48 10.68
N VAL A 26 -10.51 -5.77 11.37
CA VAL A 26 -9.26 -6.37 11.85
C VAL A 26 -9.53 -7.44 12.91
N GLU A 27 -10.46 -7.21 13.81
CA GLU A 27 -10.79 -8.16 14.88
C GLU A 27 -11.48 -9.43 14.35
N GLU A 28 -12.41 -9.28 13.41
CA GLU A 28 -13.33 -10.36 13.00
C GLU A 28 -12.99 -10.97 11.64
N GLU A 29 -12.38 -10.22 10.71
CA GLU A 29 -12.24 -10.60 9.30
C GLU A 29 -10.85 -10.30 8.69
N LEU A 30 -9.79 -10.25 9.50
CA LEU A 30 -8.44 -9.97 8.99
C LEU A 30 -7.98 -11.04 7.97
N ASP A 31 -8.48 -12.27 8.10
CA ASP A 31 -8.25 -13.36 7.17
C ASP A 31 -8.87 -13.12 5.77
N LYS A 32 -9.80 -12.16 5.66
CA LYS A 32 -10.43 -11.74 4.40
C LYS A 32 -9.79 -10.48 3.79
N CYS A 33 -8.68 -10.03 4.36
CA CYS A 33 -7.95 -8.86 3.90
C CYS A 33 -6.79 -9.24 2.97
N VAL A 34 -6.57 -8.42 1.96
CA VAL A 34 -5.35 -8.37 1.14
C VAL A 34 -4.74 -6.99 1.23
N SER A 35 -3.44 -6.89 1.04
CA SER A 35 -2.68 -5.65 1.15
C SER A 35 -1.94 -5.32 -0.13
N PHE A 36 -1.63 -4.05 -0.35
CA PHE A 36 -0.66 -3.66 -1.36
C PHE A 36 0.36 -2.66 -0.80
N LEU A 37 1.57 -2.72 -1.35
CA LEU A 37 2.69 -1.87 -1.00
C LEU A 37 3.31 -1.26 -2.26
N PRO A 38 3.81 -0.02 -2.22
CA PRO A 38 4.28 0.66 -3.41
C PRO A 38 5.73 0.29 -3.78
N TYR A 39 5.98 -0.14 -5.01
CA TYR A 39 7.33 -0.45 -5.48
C TYR A 39 8.29 0.74 -5.35
N CYS A 40 7.77 1.96 -5.45
CA CYS A 40 8.57 3.17 -5.39
C CYS A 40 9.21 3.43 -4.00
N ALA A 41 8.86 2.66 -2.99
CA ALA A 41 9.54 2.66 -1.70
C ALA A 41 10.79 1.76 -1.67
N LYS A 42 11.10 1.03 -2.74
CA LYS A 42 12.36 0.31 -2.86
C LYS A 42 13.54 1.29 -2.92
N PRO A 43 14.64 1.01 -2.22
CA PRO A 43 15.79 1.89 -2.21
C PRO A 43 16.53 1.92 -3.55
N LEU A 44 17.15 3.05 -3.82
CA LEU A 44 18.05 3.31 -4.97
C LEU A 44 19.45 3.69 -4.47
N GLY A 45 20.44 3.60 -5.35
CA GLY A 45 21.81 3.98 -5.07
C GLY A 45 22.66 2.82 -4.55
N GLU A 46 23.66 3.10 -3.73
CA GLU A 46 24.65 2.10 -3.28
C GLU A 46 24.01 0.93 -2.51
N ASN A 47 22.97 1.19 -1.73
CA ASN A 47 22.20 0.18 -1.03
C ASN A 47 20.86 -0.10 -1.72
N SER A 48 20.86 -0.18 -3.04
CA SER A 48 19.66 -0.43 -3.83
C SER A 48 19.06 -1.81 -3.57
N CYS A 49 17.77 -1.92 -3.85
CA CYS A 49 17.09 -3.23 -3.78
C CYS A 49 17.76 -4.22 -4.76
N PRO A 50 18.16 -5.42 -4.30
CA PRO A 50 18.81 -6.42 -5.16
C PRO A 50 17.91 -6.96 -6.27
N LEU A 51 16.59 -6.74 -6.14
CA LEU A 51 15.57 -7.14 -7.14
C LEU A 51 15.08 -5.96 -7.98
N ASN A 52 15.78 -4.84 -7.99
CA ASN A 52 15.51 -3.79 -8.97
C ASN A 52 15.83 -4.31 -10.37
N ASN A 53 14.90 -4.07 -11.30
CA ASN A 53 15.15 -4.43 -12.70
C ASN A 53 16.14 -3.43 -13.32
N PRO A 54 17.29 -3.87 -13.87
CA PRO A 54 18.26 -2.97 -14.48
C PRO A 54 17.69 -2.18 -15.69
N SER A 55 16.73 -2.75 -16.42
CA SER A 55 16.11 -2.10 -17.59
C SER A 55 14.94 -1.20 -17.23
N ASP A 56 14.16 -1.57 -16.19
CA ASP A 56 12.93 -0.87 -15.79
C ASP A 56 13.08 -0.15 -14.43
N GLY A 57 14.32 -0.01 -13.96
CA GLY A 57 14.61 0.60 -12.68
C GLY A 57 13.98 -0.17 -11.51
N ARG A 58 13.22 0.54 -10.67
CA ARG A 58 12.56 -0.08 -9.50
C ARG A 58 11.25 -0.80 -9.79
N LYS A 59 10.73 -0.69 -10.99
CA LYS A 59 9.44 -1.27 -11.35
C LYS A 59 9.53 -2.80 -11.33
N SER A 60 9.19 -3.38 -10.20
CA SER A 60 9.22 -4.82 -9.97
C SER A 60 8.28 -5.17 -8.82
N GLN A 61 7.52 -6.24 -9.00
CA GLN A 61 6.67 -6.81 -7.96
C GLN A 61 7.47 -7.68 -6.98
N ASP A 62 8.75 -7.94 -7.23
CA ASP A 62 9.55 -8.86 -6.45
C ASP A 62 10.14 -8.20 -5.19
N CYS A 63 10.14 -8.95 -4.11
CA CYS A 63 10.82 -8.63 -2.87
C CYS A 63 11.34 -9.93 -2.23
N LEU A 64 12.61 -9.93 -1.78
CA LEU A 64 13.18 -11.11 -1.13
C LEU A 64 12.39 -11.50 0.12
N LYS A 65 12.02 -10.55 0.96
CA LYS A 65 11.22 -10.80 2.17
C LYS A 65 9.83 -11.31 1.85
N LEU A 66 9.21 -10.80 0.77
CA LEU A 66 7.92 -11.31 0.31
C LEU A 66 8.02 -12.79 -0.09
N ASN A 67 9.14 -13.18 -0.67
CA ASN A 67 9.42 -14.55 -1.10
C ASN A 67 10.08 -15.43 -0.01
N ASP A 68 9.99 -15.04 1.26
CA ASP A 68 10.56 -15.74 2.42
C ASP A 68 12.08 -15.95 2.34
N LYS A 69 12.77 -15.01 1.65
CA LYS A 69 14.22 -15.02 1.50
C LYS A 69 14.87 -13.94 2.34
N LYS A 70 16.06 -14.22 2.84
CA LYS A 70 16.85 -13.24 3.58
C LYS A 70 17.20 -12.04 2.70
N CYS A 71 16.94 -10.84 3.20
CA CYS A 71 17.34 -9.58 2.60
C CYS A 71 18.24 -8.83 3.58
N ASN A 72 19.42 -8.42 3.11
CA ASN A 72 20.39 -7.67 3.91
C ASN A 72 20.26 -6.14 3.69
N VAL A 73 19.32 -5.70 2.85
CA VAL A 73 19.07 -4.29 2.60
C VAL A 73 17.93 -3.82 3.49
N GLU A 74 18.23 -2.85 4.36
CA GLU A 74 17.22 -2.20 5.17
C GLU A 74 16.40 -1.26 4.29
N CYS A 75 15.08 -1.47 4.26
CA CYS A 75 14.18 -0.58 3.52
C CYS A 75 12.78 -0.60 4.12
N SER A 76 12.10 0.53 3.99
CA SER A 76 10.74 0.71 4.51
C SER A 76 9.72 -0.24 3.88
N LEU A 77 9.89 -0.62 2.60
CA LEU A 77 9.06 -1.63 1.96
C LEU A 77 9.22 -3.00 2.64
N GLY A 78 10.46 -3.41 2.87
CA GLY A 78 10.76 -4.68 3.55
C GLY A 78 10.26 -4.72 4.99
N GLU A 79 10.30 -3.59 5.70
CA GLU A 79 9.72 -3.47 7.03
C GLU A 79 8.19 -3.65 7.00
N MET A 80 7.52 -3.11 5.99
CA MET A 80 6.07 -3.30 5.82
C MET A 80 5.71 -4.75 5.47
N VAL A 81 6.53 -5.42 4.65
CA VAL A 81 6.33 -6.85 4.38
C VAL A 81 6.43 -7.67 5.66
N ASP A 82 7.45 -7.41 6.49
CA ASP A 82 7.61 -8.09 7.78
C ASP A 82 6.41 -7.81 8.69
N LEU A 83 6.00 -6.57 8.84
CA LEU A 83 4.85 -6.19 9.65
C LEU A 83 3.56 -6.89 9.23
N LEU A 84 3.29 -6.97 7.93
CA LEU A 84 2.11 -7.67 7.41
C LEU A 84 2.19 -9.17 7.71
N LYS A 85 3.34 -9.79 7.51
CA LYS A 85 3.55 -11.22 7.80
C LYS A 85 3.42 -11.54 9.29
N GLU A 86 3.95 -10.70 10.17
CA GLU A 86 3.79 -10.80 11.61
C GLU A 86 2.31 -10.75 12.05
N ASN A 87 1.47 -10.08 11.26
CA ASN A 87 0.03 -10.02 11.45
C ASN A 87 -0.75 -11.07 10.64
N GLY A 88 -0.09 -12.11 10.16
CA GLY A 88 -0.72 -13.28 9.53
C GLY A 88 -1.04 -13.14 8.04
N PHE A 89 -0.50 -12.13 7.35
CA PHE A 89 -0.61 -12.05 5.90
C PHE A 89 0.38 -13.02 5.25
N THR A 90 -0.11 -13.91 4.43
CA THR A 90 0.72 -14.75 3.57
C THR A 90 1.21 -13.99 2.35
N SER A 91 2.27 -14.45 1.71
CA SER A 91 2.89 -13.75 0.57
C SER A 91 1.91 -13.50 -0.58
N ASP A 92 0.98 -14.41 -0.83
CA ASP A 92 -0.05 -14.30 -1.87
C ASP A 92 -1.15 -13.28 -1.55
N ARG A 93 -1.21 -12.79 -0.30
CA ARG A 93 -2.11 -11.72 0.16
C ARG A 93 -1.49 -10.34 0.12
N ILE A 94 -0.22 -10.23 -0.24
CA ILE A 94 0.53 -8.97 -0.31
C ILE A 94 0.94 -8.73 -1.76
N PHE A 95 0.54 -7.59 -2.33
CA PHE A 95 0.88 -7.19 -3.69
C PHE A 95 1.82 -5.99 -3.67
N ILE A 96 2.98 -6.10 -4.30
CA ILE A 96 3.82 -4.93 -4.54
C ILE A 96 3.35 -4.29 -5.85
N ILE A 97 2.65 -3.16 -5.70
CA ILE A 97 2.08 -2.46 -6.84
C ILE A 97 3.17 -1.79 -7.66
N ASP A 98 3.22 -2.12 -8.93
CA ASP A 98 4.04 -1.51 -9.95
C ASP A 98 3.19 -0.77 -11.00
N SER A 99 1.92 -1.19 -11.17
CA SER A 99 0.95 -0.56 -12.05
C SER A 99 -0.48 -0.99 -11.70
N ASP A 100 -1.47 -0.17 -12.05
CA ASP A 100 -2.88 -0.54 -11.92
C ASP A 100 -3.24 -1.69 -12.88
N SER A 101 -2.62 -1.74 -14.05
CA SER A 101 -2.82 -2.82 -15.01
C SER A 101 -2.44 -4.19 -14.46
N ASN A 102 -1.54 -4.27 -13.49
CA ASN A 102 -1.21 -5.50 -12.78
C ASN A 102 -2.04 -5.69 -11.50
N LEU A 103 -2.35 -4.60 -10.80
CA LEU A 103 -3.14 -4.66 -9.56
C LEU A 103 -4.58 -5.16 -9.80
N PHE A 104 -5.26 -4.62 -10.80
CA PHE A 104 -6.69 -4.93 -10.99
C PHE A 104 -6.96 -6.40 -11.36
N PRO A 105 -6.20 -7.07 -12.24
CA PRO A 105 -6.35 -8.50 -12.46
C PRO A 105 -6.12 -9.32 -11.19
N TRP A 106 -5.11 -8.96 -10.39
CA TRP A 106 -4.83 -9.62 -9.12
C TRP A 106 -5.99 -9.44 -8.12
N LEU A 107 -6.53 -8.23 -7.98
CA LEU A 107 -7.70 -7.98 -7.13
C LEU A 107 -8.92 -8.77 -7.59
N LYS A 108 -9.15 -8.88 -8.91
CA LYS A 108 -10.24 -9.69 -9.44
C LYS A 108 -10.10 -11.16 -9.06
N GLN A 109 -8.89 -11.70 -9.15
CA GLN A 109 -8.60 -13.05 -8.69
C GLN A 109 -8.86 -13.19 -7.17
N LYS A 110 -8.33 -12.28 -6.37
CA LYS A 110 -8.54 -12.30 -4.91
C LYS A 110 -10.01 -12.22 -4.51
N LYS A 111 -10.81 -11.45 -5.27
CA LYS A 111 -12.26 -11.40 -5.06
C LYS A 111 -12.92 -12.77 -5.30
N GLN A 112 -12.50 -13.50 -6.33
CA GLN A 112 -12.99 -14.86 -6.62
C GLN A 112 -12.56 -15.87 -5.54
N GLU A 113 -11.39 -15.67 -4.92
CA GLU A 113 -10.90 -16.46 -3.79
C GLU A 113 -11.64 -16.17 -2.48
N GLY A 114 -12.53 -15.15 -2.45
CA GLY A 114 -13.35 -14.82 -1.30
C GLY A 114 -12.82 -13.68 -0.43
N TYR A 115 -11.75 -13.00 -0.83
CA TYR A 115 -11.29 -11.80 -0.14
C TYR A 115 -12.27 -10.65 -0.31
N LYS A 116 -12.43 -9.83 0.72
CA LYS A 116 -13.44 -8.77 0.79
C LYS A 116 -12.84 -7.38 0.96
N TYR A 117 -11.67 -7.31 1.57
CA TYR A 117 -11.06 -6.06 2.00
C TYR A 117 -9.69 -5.86 1.37
N LEU A 118 -9.45 -4.65 0.87
CA LEU A 118 -8.12 -4.18 0.47
C LEU A 118 -7.60 -3.27 1.58
N MET A 119 -7.01 -3.88 2.60
CA MET A 119 -6.48 -3.19 3.78
C MET A 119 -5.52 -4.04 4.62
N PRO A 120 -4.55 -3.39 5.27
CA PRO A 120 -4.14 -2.02 5.01
C PRO A 120 -3.34 -1.94 3.71
N GLY A 121 -3.57 -0.89 2.93
CA GLY A 121 -2.74 -0.57 1.77
C GLY A 121 -1.93 0.69 2.04
N ILE A 122 -0.88 0.92 1.25
CA ILE A 122 -0.10 2.14 1.31
C ILE A 122 0.29 2.63 -0.08
N GLY A 123 0.10 3.91 -0.35
CA GLY A 123 0.38 4.47 -1.67
C GLY A 123 0.28 5.99 -1.73
N CYS A 124 0.53 6.54 -2.90
CA CYS A 124 0.43 7.98 -3.15
C CYS A 124 -1.02 8.47 -3.01
N PRO A 125 -1.25 9.63 -2.40
CA PRO A 125 -2.59 10.20 -2.28
C PRO A 125 -3.33 10.31 -3.62
N TYR A 126 -2.64 10.73 -4.68
CA TYR A 126 -3.22 10.85 -6.01
C TYR A 126 -3.71 9.49 -6.54
N GLY A 127 -2.86 8.47 -6.51
CA GLY A 127 -3.21 7.13 -7.01
C GLY A 127 -4.34 6.49 -6.20
N ILE A 128 -4.28 6.59 -4.86
CA ILE A 128 -5.32 6.06 -3.98
C ILE A 128 -6.66 6.76 -4.26
N ASN A 129 -6.70 8.08 -4.30
CA ASN A 129 -7.93 8.81 -4.54
C ASN A 129 -8.51 8.56 -5.94
N TYR A 130 -7.63 8.31 -6.94
CA TYR A 130 -8.05 7.95 -8.29
C TYR A 130 -8.65 6.53 -8.36
N ALA A 131 -8.01 5.57 -7.73
CA ALA A 131 -8.37 4.15 -7.85
C ALA A 131 -9.42 3.68 -6.83
N LEU A 132 -9.49 4.29 -5.65
CA LEU A 132 -10.30 3.80 -4.53
C LEU A 132 -11.79 3.68 -4.87
N ASP A 133 -12.32 4.66 -5.57
CA ASP A 133 -13.72 4.67 -5.98
C ASP A 133 -14.03 3.54 -6.98
N TYR A 134 -13.14 3.30 -7.93
CA TYR A 134 -13.26 2.20 -8.87
C TYR A 134 -13.17 0.84 -8.17
N ILE A 135 -12.17 0.66 -7.32
CA ILE A 135 -11.96 -0.57 -6.54
C ILE A 135 -13.18 -0.86 -5.67
N GLY A 136 -13.70 0.17 -4.99
CA GLY A 136 -14.89 0.04 -4.16
C GLY A 136 -16.16 -0.25 -4.95
N LYS A 137 -16.50 0.62 -5.90
CA LYS A 137 -17.78 0.56 -6.63
C LYS A 137 -17.82 -0.54 -7.68
N LYS A 138 -16.72 -0.79 -8.40
CA LYS A 138 -16.69 -1.72 -9.52
C LYS A 138 -16.16 -3.09 -9.15
N MET A 139 -15.20 -3.16 -8.24
CA MET A 139 -14.59 -4.43 -7.84
C MET A 139 -15.17 -4.97 -6.51
N GLY A 140 -15.92 -4.15 -5.76
CA GLY A 140 -16.62 -4.55 -4.55
C GLY A 140 -15.71 -4.83 -3.35
N PHE A 141 -14.54 -4.16 -3.28
CA PHE A 141 -13.70 -4.18 -2.09
C PHE A 141 -14.04 -3.00 -1.18
N SER A 142 -14.11 -3.28 0.12
CA SER A 142 -13.94 -2.22 1.12
C SER A 142 -12.47 -2.10 1.45
N GLY A 143 -12.02 -0.93 1.92
CA GLY A 143 -10.59 -0.77 2.15
C GLY A 143 -10.19 0.38 3.05
N CYS A 144 -8.97 0.28 3.55
CA CYS A 144 -8.32 1.31 4.35
C CYS A 144 -6.87 1.44 3.86
N MET A 145 -6.48 2.64 3.49
CA MET A 145 -5.21 2.91 2.83
C MET A 145 -4.52 4.09 3.47
N VAL A 146 -3.23 3.92 3.78
CA VAL A 146 -2.37 4.97 4.33
C VAL A 146 -1.70 5.71 3.18
N PHE A 147 -1.67 7.03 3.24
CA PHE A 147 -0.93 7.84 2.28
C PHE A 147 0.56 7.83 2.62
N ILE A 148 1.40 7.57 1.60
CA ILE A 148 2.84 7.83 1.72
C ILE A 148 3.09 9.33 1.59
N GLU A 149 4.16 9.78 2.21
CA GLU A 149 4.61 11.17 2.16
C GLU A 149 5.81 11.35 1.24
N ASP A 150 6.13 12.61 0.96
CA ASP A 150 7.33 12.96 0.22
C ASP A 150 8.58 12.58 1.03
N TYR A 151 9.54 11.93 0.38
CA TYR A 151 10.80 11.54 1.02
C TYR A 151 11.66 12.74 1.41
N ASP A 152 11.77 13.70 0.51
CA ASP A 152 12.45 14.97 0.74
C ASP A 152 11.62 16.10 0.11
N PRO A 153 10.91 16.88 0.90
CA PRO A 153 10.09 17.97 0.40
C PRO A 153 10.91 19.10 -0.26
N LYS A 154 12.23 19.12 -0.07
CA LYS A 154 13.13 20.11 -0.68
C LYS A 154 13.63 19.67 -2.06
N ASP A 155 13.55 18.38 -2.40
CA ASP A 155 13.94 17.90 -3.71
C ASP A 155 12.72 17.78 -4.65
N PRO A 156 12.59 18.66 -5.67
CA PRO A 156 11.46 18.63 -6.58
C PRO A 156 11.40 17.36 -7.44
N LYS A 157 12.49 16.58 -7.50
CA LYS A 157 12.57 15.31 -8.22
C LYS A 157 12.09 14.13 -7.38
N ASN A 158 11.92 14.32 -6.09
CA ASN A 158 11.45 13.30 -5.16
C ASN A 158 9.99 13.53 -4.79
N GLY A 159 9.31 12.46 -4.43
CA GLY A 159 8.03 12.55 -3.78
C GLY A 159 6.91 11.75 -4.41
N VAL A 160 5.76 11.90 -3.80
CA VAL A 160 4.51 11.27 -4.21
C VAL A 160 3.99 11.82 -5.55
N CYS A 161 3.22 11.03 -6.27
CA CYS A 161 2.53 11.50 -7.46
C CYS A 161 1.52 12.59 -7.07
N LYS A 162 1.59 13.74 -7.75
CA LYS A 162 0.75 14.91 -7.49
C LYS A 162 -0.12 15.30 -8.69
N SER A 163 0.14 14.68 -9.86
CA SER A 163 -0.53 15.02 -11.11
C SER A 163 -0.82 13.79 -11.96
N PRO A 164 -1.70 13.89 -12.97
CA PRO A 164 -1.91 12.82 -13.95
C PRO A 164 -0.64 12.40 -14.66
N SER A 165 0.26 13.33 -14.96
CA SER A 165 1.53 13.01 -15.63
C SER A 165 2.50 12.25 -14.72
N ASP A 166 2.58 12.61 -13.44
CA ASP A 166 3.36 11.84 -12.47
C ASP A 166 2.85 10.40 -12.35
N TYR A 167 1.52 10.25 -12.36
CA TYR A 167 0.90 8.94 -12.28
C TYR A 167 1.17 8.10 -13.53
N LEU A 168 1.04 8.67 -14.73
CA LEU A 168 1.39 7.99 -15.98
C LEU A 168 2.87 7.61 -16.04
N ASN A 169 3.76 8.48 -15.63
CA ASN A 169 5.18 8.18 -15.56
C ASN A 169 5.45 7.01 -14.60
N MET A 170 4.76 6.96 -13.48
CA MET A 170 4.82 5.82 -12.56
C MET A 170 4.35 4.52 -13.24
N GLU A 171 3.21 4.56 -13.93
CA GLU A 171 2.67 3.41 -14.67
C GLU A 171 3.63 2.89 -15.74
N HIS A 172 4.38 3.78 -16.39
CA HIS A 172 5.38 3.40 -17.39
C HIS A 172 6.73 2.99 -16.78
N GLY A 173 6.87 3.04 -15.45
CA GLY A 173 8.13 2.73 -14.78
C GLY A 173 9.15 3.88 -14.75
N ASP A 174 8.79 5.04 -15.30
CA ASP A 174 9.66 6.22 -15.44
C ASP A 174 9.67 7.09 -14.18
N LYS A 175 9.11 6.64 -13.08
CA LYS A 175 9.17 7.34 -11.80
C LYS A 175 10.59 7.25 -11.24
N GLY A 176 11.44 8.17 -11.66
CA GLY A 176 12.79 8.36 -11.10
C GLY A 176 12.79 8.91 -9.66
N LYS A 177 11.61 9.18 -9.11
CA LYS A 177 11.45 9.78 -7.79
C LYS A 177 11.57 8.72 -6.70
N LYS A 178 12.36 9.04 -5.66
CA LYS A 178 12.42 8.24 -4.44
C LYS A 178 11.22 8.56 -3.57
N THR A 179 10.48 7.56 -3.18
CA THR A 179 9.52 7.66 -2.08
C THR A 179 10.00 6.79 -0.94
N LYS A 180 9.65 7.16 0.27
CA LYS A 180 9.92 6.39 1.48
C LYS A 180 8.61 6.26 2.25
N ILE A 181 8.38 5.11 2.82
CA ILE A 181 7.35 4.96 3.83
C ILE A 181 7.93 5.55 5.12
N THR A 182 7.32 6.63 5.59
CA THR A 182 7.78 7.33 6.78
C THR A 182 7.44 6.56 8.05
N GLU A 183 8.10 6.88 9.16
CA GLU A 183 7.79 6.28 10.45
C GLU A 183 6.33 6.54 10.85
N GLU A 184 5.81 7.72 10.55
CA GLU A 184 4.40 8.08 10.79
C GLU A 184 3.45 7.15 10.03
N SER A 185 3.74 6.87 8.76
CA SER A 185 2.96 5.94 7.95
C SER A 185 3.05 4.51 8.47
N ILE A 186 4.23 4.08 8.92
CA ILE A 186 4.46 2.78 9.57
C ILE A 186 3.62 2.66 10.83
N GLN A 187 3.61 3.68 11.68
CA GLN A 187 2.81 3.71 12.91
C GLN A 187 1.30 3.68 12.61
N LEU A 188 0.85 4.34 11.55
CA LEU A 188 -0.55 4.25 11.12
C LEU A 188 -0.90 2.82 10.67
N MET A 189 -0.02 2.15 9.92
CA MET A 189 -0.20 0.75 9.53
C MET A 189 -0.27 -0.17 10.76
N ARG A 190 0.59 0.04 11.76
CA ARG A 190 0.53 -0.69 13.04
C ARG A 190 -0.80 -0.50 13.75
N LYS A 191 -1.25 0.75 13.89
CA LYS A 191 -2.53 1.06 14.54
C LYS A 191 -3.72 0.44 13.81
N ILE A 192 -3.68 0.39 12.48
CA ILE A 192 -4.72 -0.31 11.71
C ILE A 192 -4.71 -1.81 12.05
N LEU A 193 -3.54 -2.44 12.00
CA LEU A 193 -3.39 -3.88 12.22
C LEU A 193 -3.67 -4.28 13.68
N ASP A 194 -3.41 -3.39 14.64
CA ASP A 194 -3.74 -3.60 16.06
C ASP A 194 -5.21 -3.34 16.39
N GLY A 195 -6.02 -2.87 15.44
CA GLY A 195 -7.39 -2.48 15.67
C GLY A 195 -7.55 -1.28 16.61
N SER A 196 -6.57 -0.38 16.64
CA SER A 196 -6.51 0.78 17.54
C SER A 196 -6.55 2.12 16.81
N ILE A 197 -6.89 2.12 15.53
CA ILE A 197 -7.07 3.35 14.76
C ILE A 197 -8.40 3.99 15.17
N GLY A 198 -8.31 5.18 15.74
CA GLY A 198 -9.48 5.88 16.27
C GLY A 198 -9.26 7.37 16.26
#